data_3d14d7c710b379b74810b320853afc50
#
_entry.id   3d14d7c710b379b74810b320853afc50
#
_cell.length_a   1.000
_cell.length_b   1.000
_cell.length_c   1.000
_cell.angle_alpha   90.00
_cell.angle_beta   90.00
_cell.angle_gamma   90.00
#
_symmetry.space_group_name_H-M   'P 1'
#
loop_
_entity.id
_entity.type
_entity.pdbx_description
1 polymer ?
#
loop_
_entity_poly.entity_id
_entity_poly.type
_entity_poly.pdbx_seq_one_letter_code
_entity_poly.pdbx_strand_id
1 'polypeptide(L)'
;MLSAEQNDLITRTASGTAAGDLMRRYWQPAALVDELAGNRPVKPVRLLGEDLVAFKDDKGRYGLIGRHCPHRGTDLAYGRLEDGGLRCAFHGWLFDVHGTCLQTPAEPDNSNLCANIKQKSYSVVEKSGILWAYLGPGEPPAFPQFDCFVAPPTHTFAFKGMIDCNWLQSLEVGIDPVHTSFLHRFFEDEDPDKGYGRMFRDTSKDSDMPMTKIMREFPRPR
;
A
#
# COMPACT_ATOMS: atom_id res chain seq x y z
N MET A 1 -14.39 10.78 23.92
CA MET A 1 -13.72 9.56 23.44
C MET A 1 -14.72 8.73 22.63
N LEU A 2 -14.28 8.09 21.56
CA LEU A 2 -15.12 7.16 20.80
C LEU A 2 -15.46 5.92 21.65
N SER A 3 -16.67 5.35 21.46
CA SER A 3 -16.97 4.02 21.97
C SER A 3 -16.15 2.95 21.21
N ALA A 4 -16.04 1.74 21.78
CA ALA A 4 -15.37 0.62 21.10
C ALA A 4 -16.00 0.34 19.72
N GLU A 5 -17.33 0.38 19.62
CA GLU A 5 -18.07 0.17 18.38
C GLU A 5 -17.78 1.26 17.34
N GLN A 6 -17.74 2.53 17.78
CA GLN A 6 -17.38 3.66 16.90
C GLN A 6 -15.92 3.53 16.42
N ASN A 7 -15.01 3.13 17.32
CA ASN A 7 -13.63 2.90 16.95
C ASN A 7 -13.50 1.75 15.93
N ASP A 8 -14.17 0.63 16.16
CA ASP A 8 -14.18 -0.50 15.24
C ASP A 8 -14.73 -0.12 13.86
N LEU A 9 -15.82 0.67 13.83
CA LEU A 9 -16.45 1.14 12.58
C LEU A 9 -15.47 1.88 11.67
N ILE A 10 -14.60 2.70 12.24
CA ILE A 10 -13.67 3.56 11.47
C ILE A 10 -12.27 2.97 11.30
N THR A 11 -11.85 2.00 12.13
CA THR A 11 -10.47 1.47 12.10
C THR A 11 -10.34 0.11 11.42
N ARG A 12 -11.43 -0.70 11.36
CA ARG A 12 -11.38 -2.01 10.70
C ARG A 12 -11.43 -1.87 9.19
N THR A 13 -10.41 -2.42 8.51
CA THR A 13 -10.21 -2.26 7.06
C THR A 13 -10.43 -3.54 6.25
N ALA A 14 -10.85 -4.64 6.88
CA ALA A 14 -11.14 -5.87 6.17
C ALA A 14 -12.37 -5.71 5.23
N SER A 15 -12.48 -6.59 4.25
CA SER A 15 -13.65 -6.65 3.36
C SER A 15 -14.94 -6.87 4.18
N GLY A 16 -16.00 -6.15 3.83
CA GLY A 16 -17.28 -6.17 4.56
C GLY A 16 -17.32 -5.28 5.79
N THR A 17 -16.25 -4.53 6.11
CA THR A 17 -16.28 -3.47 7.12
C THR A 17 -16.50 -2.10 6.46
N ALA A 18 -17.14 -1.16 7.15
CA ALA A 18 -17.49 0.13 6.58
C ALA A 18 -16.26 0.90 6.06
N ALA A 19 -15.20 1.03 6.87
CA ALA A 19 -13.98 1.69 6.43
C ALA A 19 -13.25 0.88 5.36
N GLY A 20 -13.21 -0.44 5.46
CA GLY A 20 -12.59 -1.31 4.48
C GLY A 20 -13.25 -1.22 3.10
N ASP A 21 -14.57 -1.26 3.05
CA ASP A 21 -15.33 -1.18 1.80
C ASP A 21 -15.24 0.22 1.16
N LEU A 22 -15.12 1.26 1.98
CA LEU A 22 -14.82 2.62 1.50
C LEU A 22 -13.42 2.71 0.91
N MET A 23 -12.40 2.28 1.66
CA MET A 23 -10.99 2.38 1.24
C MET A 23 -10.69 1.60 -0.04
N ARG A 24 -11.34 0.44 -0.24
CA ARG A 24 -11.20 -0.36 -1.45
C ARG A 24 -11.58 0.36 -2.74
N ARG A 25 -12.40 1.41 -2.64
CA ARG A 25 -12.82 2.23 -3.80
C ARG A 25 -11.79 3.24 -4.26
N TYR A 26 -10.65 3.28 -3.60
CA TYR A 26 -9.51 4.13 -3.93
C TYR A 26 -8.27 3.28 -4.22
N TRP A 27 -7.37 3.80 -5.03
CA TRP A 27 -6.06 3.21 -5.24
C TRP A 27 -5.28 3.16 -3.92
N GLN A 28 -4.75 2.00 -3.59
CA GLN A 28 -3.99 1.74 -2.36
C GLN A 28 -2.53 1.44 -2.70
N PRO A 29 -1.54 1.98 -1.98
CA PRO A 29 -0.14 1.60 -2.17
C PRO A 29 0.07 0.15 -1.69
N ALA A 30 0.52 -0.73 -2.58
CA ALA A 30 0.70 -2.15 -2.29
C ALA A 30 2.17 -2.50 -2.00
N ALA A 31 3.11 -1.99 -2.82
CA ALA A 31 4.53 -2.26 -2.68
C ALA A 31 5.36 -1.14 -3.31
N LEU A 32 6.63 -1.03 -2.95
CA LEU A 32 7.59 -0.29 -3.75
C LEU A 32 8.00 -1.13 -4.96
N VAL A 33 8.21 -0.49 -6.10
CA VAL A 33 8.70 -1.15 -7.32
C VAL A 33 10.06 -1.79 -7.08
N ASP A 34 10.92 -1.16 -6.28
CA ASP A 34 12.24 -1.67 -5.90
C ASP A 34 12.17 -2.98 -5.10
N GLU A 35 11.08 -3.23 -4.38
CA GLU A 35 10.88 -4.52 -3.70
C GLU A 35 10.60 -5.68 -4.66
N LEU A 36 10.22 -5.34 -5.91
CA LEU A 36 10.00 -6.28 -7.00
C LEU A 36 11.13 -6.23 -8.04
N ALA A 37 12.29 -5.68 -7.66
CA ALA A 37 13.52 -5.73 -8.44
C ALA A 37 14.39 -6.92 -8.02
N GLY A 38 15.40 -7.25 -8.84
CA GLY A 38 16.38 -8.30 -8.55
C GLY A 38 15.95 -9.70 -8.99
N ASN A 39 16.62 -10.71 -8.43
CA ASN A 39 16.52 -12.10 -8.92
C ASN A 39 15.23 -12.82 -8.56
N ARG A 40 14.45 -12.27 -7.61
CA ARG A 40 13.18 -12.85 -7.19
C ARG A 40 12.15 -11.76 -6.93
N PRO A 41 11.54 -11.23 -7.98
CA PRO A 41 10.55 -10.15 -7.89
C PRO A 41 9.17 -10.68 -7.43
N VAL A 42 9.13 -11.26 -6.23
CA VAL A 42 7.92 -11.78 -5.56
C VAL A 42 7.91 -11.30 -4.11
N LYS A 43 6.83 -10.65 -3.69
CA LYS A 43 6.71 -10.03 -2.37
C LYS A 43 5.36 -10.37 -1.73
N PRO A 44 5.31 -10.92 -0.51
CA PRO A 44 4.05 -10.99 0.24
C PRO A 44 3.61 -9.58 0.64
N VAL A 45 2.32 -9.31 0.48
CA VAL A 45 1.69 -8.01 0.77
C VAL A 45 0.45 -8.27 1.62
N ARG A 46 0.30 -7.54 2.73
CA ARG A 46 -0.96 -7.48 3.47
C ARG A 46 -1.61 -6.12 3.25
N LEU A 47 -2.81 -6.11 2.65
CA LEU A 47 -3.49 -4.88 2.26
C LEU A 47 -4.97 -4.96 2.60
N LEU A 48 -5.47 -4.00 3.37
CA LEU A 48 -6.87 -3.93 3.83
C LEU A 48 -7.40 -5.27 4.36
N GLY A 49 -6.58 -5.94 5.20
CA GLY A 49 -6.93 -7.22 5.84
C GLY A 49 -6.77 -8.44 4.95
N GLU A 50 -6.32 -8.31 3.70
CA GLU A 50 -6.09 -9.43 2.79
C GLU A 50 -4.62 -9.80 2.66
N ASP A 51 -4.35 -11.11 2.67
CA ASP A 51 -3.02 -11.65 2.38
C ASP A 51 -2.89 -11.87 0.87
N LEU A 52 -2.00 -11.13 0.26
CA LEU A 52 -1.76 -11.09 -1.18
C LEU A 52 -0.29 -11.38 -1.48
N VAL A 53 0.02 -11.60 -2.75
CA VAL A 53 1.38 -11.64 -3.28
C VAL A 53 1.49 -10.74 -4.49
N ALA A 54 2.41 -9.78 -4.43
CA ALA A 54 2.81 -8.97 -5.56
C ALA A 54 3.99 -9.63 -6.26
N PHE A 55 4.00 -9.62 -7.59
CA PHE A 55 5.12 -10.14 -8.36
C PHE A 55 5.26 -9.40 -9.69
N LYS A 56 6.45 -9.50 -10.27
CA LYS A 56 6.72 -9.06 -11.64
C LYS A 56 7.09 -10.29 -12.45
N ASP A 57 6.33 -10.58 -13.50
CA ASP A 57 6.55 -11.75 -14.33
C ASP A 57 7.77 -11.59 -15.27
N ASP A 58 8.13 -12.65 -15.98
CA ASP A 58 9.22 -12.69 -16.96
C ASP A 58 9.00 -11.79 -18.19
N LYS A 59 7.76 -11.30 -18.38
CA LYS A 59 7.36 -10.31 -19.41
C LYS A 59 7.37 -8.88 -18.89
N GLY A 60 7.78 -8.66 -17.63
CA GLY A 60 7.84 -7.35 -17.01
C GLY A 60 6.49 -6.79 -16.51
N ARG A 61 5.43 -7.61 -16.49
CA ARG A 61 4.11 -7.21 -16.02
C ARG A 61 3.99 -7.42 -14.51
N TYR A 62 3.33 -6.50 -13.84
CA TYR A 62 3.03 -6.61 -12.41
C TYR A 62 1.71 -7.35 -12.18
N GLY A 63 1.68 -8.22 -11.17
CA GLY A 63 0.50 -8.91 -10.69
C GLY A 63 0.34 -8.75 -9.19
N LEU A 64 -0.91 -8.72 -8.74
CA LEU A 64 -1.28 -8.80 -7.32
C LEU A 64 -2.41 -9.79 -7.17
N ILE A 65 -2.10 -10.96 -6.63
CA ILE A 65 -3.04 -12.08 -6.51
C ILE A 65 -3.14 -12.57 -5.07
N GLY A 66 -4.16 -13.37 -4.79
CA GLY A 66 -4.31 -14.03 -3.49
C GLY A 66 -3.07 -14.85 -3.13
N ARG A 67 -2.60 -14.71 -1.90
CA ARG A 67 -1.34 -15.32 -1.44
C ARG A 67 -1.41 -16.85 -1.35
N HIS A 68 -2.57 -17.40 -1.07
CA HIS A 68 -2.74 -18.83 -0.85
C HIS A 68 -3.26 -19.52 -2.11
N CYS A 69 -2.51 -20.51 -2.58
CA CYS A 69 -2.90 -21.31 -3.75
C CYS A 69 -4.28 -21.97 -3.51
N PRO A 70 -5.25 -21.82 -4.42
CA PRO A 70 -6.61 -22.36 -4.24
C PRO A 70 -6.67 -23.88 -4.19
N HIS A 71 -5.59 -24.57 -4.60
CA HIS A 71 -5.52 -26.03 -4.50
C HIS A 71 -5.46 -26.51 -3.05
N ARG A 72 -4.39 -26.16 -2.30
CA ARG A 72 -4.15 -26.61 -0.92
C ARG A 72 -3.53 -25.54 -0.01
N GLY A 73 -3.79 -24.28 -0.28
CA GLY A 73 -3.41 -23.18 0.63
C GLY A 73 -1.91 -22.85 0.67
N THR A 74 -1.09 -23.44 -0.19
CA THR A 74 0.35 -23.16 -0.22
C THR A 74 0.61 -21.68 -0.48
N ASP A 75 1.55 -21.10 0.26
CA ASP A 75 1.94 -19.70 0.13
C ASP A 75 2.66 -19.46 -1.22
N LEU A 76 2.01 -18.72 -2.10
CA LEU A 76 2.55 -18.37 -3.43
C LEU A 76 3.73 -17.40 -3.35
N ALA A 77 3.99 -16.76 -2.19
CA ALA A 77 5.20 -15.97 -2.00
C ALA A 77 6.49 -16.82 -2.13
N TYR A 78 6.39 -18.14 -1.99
CA TYR A 78 7.49 -19.08 -2.24
C TYR A 78 7.46 -19.68 -3.66
N GLY A 79 6.53 -19.24 -4.51
CA GLY A 79 6.39 -19.69 -5.89
C GLY A 79 7.58 -19.33 -6.77
N ARG A 80 7.65 -19.92 -7.97
CA ARG A 80 8.63 -19.62 -9.00
C ARG A 80 8.01 -18.78 -10.10
N LEU A 81 8.76 -17.80 -10.59
CA LEU A 81 8.39 -17.01 -11.76
C LEU A 81 8.87 -17.72 -13.01
N GLU A 82 7.97 -18.18 -13.82
CA GLU A 82 8.25 -18.88 -15.07
C GLU A 82 7.01 -18.86 -15.97
N ASP A 83 7.20 -19.01 -17.27
CA ASP A 83 6.15 -19.15 -18.27
C ASP A 83 5.05 -18.06 -18.23
N GLY A 84 5.43 -16.83 -17.89
CA GLY A 84 4.51 -15.67 -17.83
C GLY A 84 3.61 -15.65 -16.61
N GLY A 85 4.01 -16.28 -15.50
CA GLY A 85 3.23 -16.30 -14.27
C GLY A 85 4.00 -16.70 -13.03
N LEU A 86 3.26 -16.92 -11.95
CA LEU A 86 3.75 -17.39 -10.66
C LEU A 86 3.31 -18.84 -10.44
N ARG A 87 4.29 -19.75 -10.40
CA ARG A 87 4.06 -21.18 -10.22
C ARG A 87 4.11 -21.56 -8.75
N CYS A 88 3.05 -22.21 -8.27
CA CYS A 88 2.98 -22.79 -6.94
C CYS A 88 4.08 -23.85 -6.74
N ALA A 89 4.84 -23.73 -5.66
CA ALA A 89 5.95 -24.63 -5.37
C ALA A 89 5.51 -26.08 -5.00
N PHE A 90 4.22 -26.26 -4.65
CA PHE A 90 3.75 -27.54 -4.15
C PHE A 90 3.33 -28.51 -5.28
N HIS A 91 2.37 -28.09 -6.14
CA HIS A 91 1.86 -28.97 -7.21
C HIS A 91 1.95 -28.32 -8.60
N GLY A 92 2.72 -27.23 -8.74
CA GLY A 92 3.02 -26.64 -10.03
C GLY A 92 1.89 -25.86 -10.69
N TRP A 93 0.77 -25.58 -10.00
CA TRP A 93 -0.27 -24.73 -10.59
C TRP A 93 0.29 -23.35 -10.90
N LEU A 94 0.08 -22.90 -12.13
CA LEU A 94 0.63 -21.64 -12.63
C LEU A 94 -0.47 -20.60 -12.78
N PHE A 95 -0.25 -19.40 -12.28
CA PHE A 95 -1.19 -18.28 -12.34
C PHE A 95 -0.54 -17.07 -13.00
N ASP A 96 -1.25 -16.46 -13.95
CA ASP A 96 -0.81 -15.20 -14.56
C ASP A 96 -1.06 -13.99 -13.65
N VAL A 97 -0.70 -12.79 -14.14
CA VAL A 97 -0.87 -11.52 -13.40
C VAL A 97 -2.35 -11.16 -13.13
N HIS A 98 -3.28 -11.78 -13.82
CA HIS A 98 -4.73 -11.61 -13.65
C HIS A 98 -5.36 -12.73 -12.82
N GLY A 99 -4.55 -13.62 -12.25
CA GLY A 99 -5.01 -14.78 -11.49
C GLY A 99 -5.61 -15.91 -12.31
N THR A 100 -5.48 -15.86 -13.65
CA THR A 100 -5.92 -16.95 -14.52
C THR A 100 -5.00 -18.15 -14.33
N CYS A 101 -5.58 -19.33 -14.11
CA CYS A 101 -4.79 -20.56 -14.08
C CYS A 101 -4.34 -20.90 -15.51
N LEU A 102 -3.02 -20.98 -15.71
CA LEU A 102 -2.43 -21.30 -17.02
C LEU A 102 -2.11 -22.79 -17.16
N GLN A 103 -1.77 -23.45 -16.03
CA GLN A 103 -1.37 -24.84 -16.03
C GLN A 103 -1.72 -25.54 -14.71
N THR A 104 -2.11 -26.82 -14.84
CA THR A 104 -2.31 -27.77 -13.73
C THR A 104 -1.59 -29.08 -14.10
N PRO A 105 -0.23 -29.14 -13.98
CA PRO A 105 0.59 -30.15 -14.68
C PRO A 105 0.39 -31.58 -14.20
N ALA A 106 -0.23 -31.79 -13.04
CA ALA A 106 -0.53 -33.16 -12.55
C ALA A 106 -1.90 -33.68 -13.00
N GLU A 107 -2.68 -32.84 -13.69
CA GLU A 107 -4.01 -33.26 -14.19
C GLU A 107 -3.88 -33.98 -15.55
N PRO A 108 -4.80 -34.90 -15.86
CA PRO A 108 -4.85 -35.50 -17.17
C PRO A 108 -5.08 -34.49 -18.31
N ASP A 109 -4.56 -34.78 -19.51
CA ASP A 109 -4.63 -33.88 -20.67
C ASP A 109 -6.06 -33.47 -21.06
N ASN A 110 -7.06 -34.32 -20.78
CA ASN A 110 -8.48 -34.03 -21.02
C ASN A 110 -9.18 -33.32 -19.85
N SER A 111 -8.47 -32.93 -18.82
CA SER A 111 -9.04 -32.18 -17.67
C SER A 111 -9.39 -30.76 -18.08
N ASN A 112 -10.56 -30.31 -17.69
CA ASN A 112 -10.97 -28.90 -17.81
C ASN A 112 -10.75 -28.10 -16.52
N LEU A 113 -10.06 -28.68 -15.54
CA LEU A 113 -9.86 -28.07 -14.21
C LEU A 113 -9.17 -26.72 -14.33
N CYS A 114 -8.09 -26.63 -15.09
CA CYS A 114 -7.33 -25.39 -15.28
C CYS A 114 -8.22 -24.22 -15.76
N ALA A 115 -9.10 -24.49 -16.73
CA ALA A 115 -10.00 -23.47 -17.29
C ALA A 115 -11.06 -22.96 -16.29
N ASN A 116 -11.36 -23.76 -15.27
CA ASN A 116 -12.37 -23.43 -14.25
C ASN A 116 -11.79 -22.81 -12.97
N ILE A 117 -10.46 -22.69 -12.88
CA ILE A 117 -9.79 -22.14 -11.72
C ILE A 117 -9.33 -20.71 -12.01
N LYS A 118 -9.66 -19.83 -11.09
CA LYS A 118 -9.15 -18.48 -11.06
C LYS A 118 -8.69 -18.11 -9.66
N GLN A 119 -7.46 -17.64 -9.52
CA GLN A 119 -6.98 -17.05 -8.30
C GLN A 119 -7.50 -15.63 -8.17
N LYS A 120 -7.84 -15.21 -6.95
CA LYS A 120 -8.21 -13.82 -6.67
C LYS A 120 -7.12 -12.89 -7.15
N SER A 121 -7.47 -11.83 -7.86
CA SER A 121 -6.52 -10.87 -8.40
C SER A 121 -7.08 -9.45 -8.35
N TYR A 122 -6.18 -8.47 -8.37
CA TYR A 122 -6.53 -7.06 -8.33
C TYR A 122 -5.80 -6.29 -9.43
N SER A 123 -6.47 -5.27 -9.95
CA SER A 123 -5.86 -4.34 -10.90
C SER A 123 -4.72 -3.58 -10.23
N VAL A 124 -3.60 -3.49 -10.92
CA VAL A 124 -2.43 -2.76 -10.44
C VAL A 124 -1.92 -1.78 -11.48
N VAL A 125 -1.32 -0.69 -11.01
CA VAL A 125 -0.63 0.31 -11.83
C VAL A 125 0.67 0.72 -11.14
N GLU A 126 1.74 0.85 -11.91
CA GLU A 126 2.98 1.44 -11.42
C GLU A 126 2.94 2.95 -11.63
N LYS A 127 3.18 3.71 -10.56
CA LYS A 127 3.28 5.17 -10.63
C LYS A 127 4.24 5.70 -9.58
N SER A 128 5.23 6.47 -10.02
CA SER A 128 6.22 7.13 -9.17
C SER A 128 6.96 6.17 -8.22
N GLY A 129 7.37 4.99 -8.70
CA GLY A 129 8.09 3.99 -7.93
C GLY A 129 7.24 3.17 -6.96
N ILE A 130 5.91 3.31 -7.00
CA ILE A 130 4.97 2.58 -6.18
C ILE A 130 4.05 1.74 -7.06
N LEU A 131 3.83 0.50 -6.66
CA LEU A 131 2.79 -0.36 -7.20
C LEU A 131 1.49 -0.09 -6.46
N TRP A 132 0.53 0.50 -7.14
CA TRP A 132 -0.81 0.81 -6.61
C TRP A 132 -1.79 -0.28 -6.99
N ALA A 133 -2.71 -0.61 -6.09
CA ALA A 133 -3.73 -1.61 -6.28
C ALA A 133 -5.13 -1.05 -6.08
N TYR A 134 -6.07 -1.48 -6.91
CA TYR A 134 -7.48 -1.22 -6.73
C TYR A 134 -8.18 -2.51 -6.26
N LEU A 135 -8.75 -2.46 -5.05
CA LEU A 135 -9.40 -3.62 -4.42
C LEU A 135 -10.94 -3.52 -4.45
N GLY A 136 -11.46 -2.44 -5.02
CA GLY A 136 -12.90 -2.19 -5.09
C GLY A 136 -13.64 -3.01 -6.13
N PRO A 137 -14.96 -2.92 -6.15
CA PRO A 137 -15.78 -3.61 -7.15
C PRO A 137 -15.72 -2.90 -8.51
N GLY A 138 -15.90 -3.68 -9.57
CA GLY A 138 -15.97 -3.15 -10.94
C GLY A 138 -14.63 -2.68 -11.49
N GLU A 139 -14.70 -1.82 -12.51
CA GLU A 139 -13.51 -1.25 -13.13
C GLU A 139 -12.87 -0.20 -12.22
N PRO A 140 -11.51 -0.16 -12.16
CA PRO A 140 -10.81 0.81 -11.36
C PRO A 140 -11.05 2.24 -11.90
N PRO A 141 -11.17 3.24 -11.00
CA PRO A 141 -11.26 4.63 -11.41
C PRO A 141 -9.94 5.09 -12.06
N ALA A 142 -9.99 6.19 -12.82
CA ALA A 142 -8.78 6.82 -13.33
C ALA A 142 -7.81 7.12 -12.18
N PHE A 143 -6.51 6.86 -12.41
CA PHE A 143 -5.50 7.16 -11.41
C PHE A 143 -5.37 8.67 -11.22
N PRO A 144 -5.33 9.18 -9.97
CA PRO A 144 -5.30 10.62 -9.70
C PRO A 144 -4.01 11.27 -10.24
N GLN A 145 -4.14 12.50 -10.73
CA GLN A 145 -3.04 13.28 -11.29
C GLN A 145 -2.56 14.34 -10.28
N PHE A 146 -1.98 13.88 -9.15
CA PHE A 146 -1.34 14.78 -8.19
C PHE A 146 0.06 15.21 -8.67
N ASP A 147 0.52 16.35 -8.22
CA ASP A 147 1.83 16.93 -8.61
C ASP A 147 2.98 15.93 -8.39
N CYS A 148 2.98 15.22 -7.28
CA CYS A 148 4.00 14.21 -6.97
C CYS A 148 3.99 13.02 -7.95
N PHE A 149 2.89 12.77 -8.66
CA PHE A 149 2.78 11.68 -9.65
C PHE A 149 3.09 12.12 -11.09
N VAL A 150 3.19 13.40 -11.33
CA VAL A 150 3.50 13.96 -12.66
C VAL A 150 4.87 14.62 -12.73
N ALA A 151 5.56 14.73 -11.60
CA ALA A 151 6.92 15.22 -11.54
C ALA A 151 7.89 14.28 -12.31
N PRO A 152 8.97 14.83 -12.88
CA PRO A 152 10.00 14.00 -13.54
C PRO A 152 10.59 12.96 -12.58
N PRO A 153 11.00 11.77 -13.07
CA PRO A 153 11.59 10.71 -12.23
C PRO A 153 12.80 11.17 -11.39
N THR A 154 13.55 12.17 -11.88
CA THR A 154 14.69 12.76 -11.15
C THR A 154 14.28 13.61 -9.94
N HIS A 155 12.98 13.90 -9.78
CA HIS A 155 12.41 14.71 -8.71
C HIS A 155 11.42 13.92 -7.87
N THR A 156 11.32 12.62 -8.09
CA THR A 156 10.45 11.72 -7.32
C THR A 156 11.28 10.68 -6.58
N PHE A 157 10.89 10.44 -5.35
CA PHE A 157 11.49 9.41 -4.51
C PHE A 157 10.38 8.74 -3.70
N ALA A 158 10.29 7.41 -3.80
CA ALA A 158 9.33 6.63 -3.04
C ALA A 158 10.04 5.86 -1.92
N PHE A 159 9.50 5.94 -0.72
CA PHE A 159 9.95 5.14 0.41
C PHE A 159 8.73 4.67 1.21
N LYS A 160 8.92 3.66 2.02
CA LYS A 160 7.91 3.25 3.00
C LYS A 160 8.52 3.05 4.37
N GLY A 161 7.74 3.40 5.40
CA GLY A 161 7.99 3.06 6.79
C GLY A 161 6.87 2.17 7.32
N MET A 162 7.18 1.33 8.30
CA MET A 162 6.19 0.57 9.04
C MET A 162 5.95 1.25 10.38
N ILE A 163 4.68 1.57 10.66
CA ILE A 163 4.24 2.07 11.95
C ILE A 163 3.26 1.04 12.49
N ASP A 164 3.54 0.53 13.70
CA ASP A 164 2.78 -0.57 14.28
C ASP A 164 1.52 -0.06 15.00
N CYS A 165 0.61 0.50 14.21
CA CYS A 165 -0.68 1.01 14.67
C CYS A 165 -1.75 0.86 13.55
N ASN A 166 -3.02 1.16 13.89
CA ASN A 166 -4.05 1.24 12.86
C ASN A 166 -3.89 2.52 12.01
N TRP A 167 -4.46 2.51 10.80
CA TRP A 167 -4.33 3.60 9.84
C TRP A 167 -4.78 4.97 10.36
N LEU A 168 -5.82 4.99 11.22
CA LEU A 168 -6.39 6.23 11.74
C LEU A 168 -5.42 6.95 12.68
N GLN A 169 -4.73 6.21 13.55
CA GLN A 169 -3.72 6.79 14.44
C GLN A 169 -2.57 7.42 13.66
N SER A 170 -2.12 6.77 12.58
CA SER A 170 -1.11 7.33 11.69
C SER A 170 -1.60 8.59 10.98
N LEU A 171 -2.87 8.61 10.54
CA LEU A 171 -3.48 9.79 9.93
C LEU A 171 -3.64 10.93 10.93
N GLU A 172 -4.11 10.65 12.14
CA GLU A 172 -4.31 11.65 13.19
C GLU A 172 -3.02 12.39 13.54
N VAL A 173 -1.90 11.69 13.63
CA VAL A 173 -0.58 12.33 13.82
C VAL A 173 -0.24 13.24 12.64
N GLY A 174 -0.52 12.81 11.40
CA GLY A 174 -0.23 13.59 10.19
C GLY A 174 -1.04 14.89 10.07
N ILE A 175 -2.24 14.94 10.65
CA ILE A 175 -3.11 16.12 10.60
C ILE A 175 -3.10 16.96 11.89
N ASP A 176 -2.42 16.50 12.93
CA ASP A 176 -2.31 17.24 14.20
C ASP A 176 -1.17 18.26 14.15
N PRO A 177 -1.47 19.56 14.12
CA PRO A 177 -0.41 20.57 14.13
C PRO A 177 0.16 20.84 15.54
N VAL A 178 -0.49 20.36 16.61
CA VAL A 178 -0.06 20.67 17.98
C VAL A 178 1.21 19.93 18.33
N HIS A 179 1.30 18.63 17.99
CA HIS A 179 2.46 17.82 18.34
C HIS A 179 3.75 18.38 17.74
N THR A 180 3.70 19.00 16.56
CA THR A 180 4.89 19.58 15.93
C THR A 180 5.53 20.67 16.77
N SER A 181 4.73 21.45 17.49
CA SER A 181 5.22 22.54 18.35
C SER A 181 5.92 22.04 19.62
N PHE A 182 5.64 20.82 20.04
CA PHE A 182 6.17 20.24 21.28
C PHE A 182 7.09 19.06 21.00
N LEU A 183 6.66 18.06 20.24
CA LEU A 183 7.42 16.83 19.99
C LEU A 183 8.61 17.07 19.06
N HIS A 184 8.48 17.97 18.09
CA HIS A 184 9.58 18.30 17.16
C HIS A 184 10.48 19.42 17.66
N ARG A 185 10.26 19.89 18.89
CA ARG A 185 11.12 20.90 19.52
C ARG A 185 12.35 20.24 20.11
N PHE A 186 13.53 20.68 19.67
CA PHE A 186 14.80 20.25 20.26
C PHE A 186 15.07 21.02 21.55
N PHE A 187 15.50 20.33 22.60
CA PHE A 187 15.80 20.92 23.91
C PHE A 187 17.23 21.46 24.00
N GLU A 188 18.14 20.98 23.17
CA GLU A 188 19.52 21.42 23.10
C GLU A 188 19.90 21.78 21.67
N ASP A 189 20.80 22.75 21.53
CA ASP A 189 21.23 23.28 20.25
C ASP A 189 22.05 22.26 19.47
N GLU A 190 21.39 21.49 18.60
CA GLU A 190 22.05 21.11 17.38
C GLU A 190 22.28 22.38 16.56
N ASP A 191 23.40 22.40 15.81
CA ASP A 191 23.79 23.53 14.95
C ASP A 191 22.53 24.20 14.33
N PRO A 192 22.20 25.45 14.73
CA PRO A 192 20.96 26.10 14.32
C PRO A 192 20.84 26.27 12.80
N ASP A 193 21.94 26.12 12.06
CA ASP A 193 21.97 26.27 10.60
C ASP A 193 21.78 24.94 9.85
N LYS A 194 21.76 23.81 10.56
CA LYS A 194 21.63 22.49 9.96
C LYS A 194 20.46 21.72 10.58
N GLY A 195 19.40 21.52 9.85
CA GLY A 195 18.40 20.53 10.20
C GLY A 195 16.97 20.91 9.88
N TYR A 196 16.19 19.87 9.66
CA TYR A 196 14.76 19.88 9.38
C TYR A 196 13.94 20.60 10.48
N GLY A 197 14.43 20.59 11.73
CA GLY A 197 13.79 21.26 12.86
C GLY A 197 13.87 22.79 12.84
N ARG A 198 14.67 23.41 11.97
CA ARG A 198 14.83 24.87 11.92
C ARG A 198 13.51 25.59 11.64
N MET A 199 12.74 25.11 10.68
CA MET A 199 11.45 25.69 10.31
C MET A 199 10.44 25.70 11.48
N PHE A 200 10.46 24.66 12.29
CA PHE A 200 9.59 24.56 13.48
C PHE A 200 10.10 25.41 14.65
N ARG A 201 11.42 25.63 14.76
CA ARG A 201 12.05 26.52 15.76
C ARG A 201 11.78 27.99 15.46
N ASP A 202 11.93 28.39 14.21
CA ASP A 202 11.76 29.80 13.81
C ASP A 202 10.31 30.26 14.00
N THR A 203 9.35 29.36 13.81
CA THR A 203 7.93 29.66 14.07
C THR A 203 7.59 29.73 15.56
N SER A 204 8.40 29.14 16.45
CA SER A 204 8.17 29.13 17.90
C SER A 204 9.11 30.05 18.69
N LYS A 205 10.15 30.60 18.06
CA LYS A 205 11.22 31.31 18.75
C LYS A 205 10.78 32.67 19.31
N ASP A 206 9.80 33.32 18.68
CA ASP A 206 9.30 34.64 19.02
C ASP A 206 7.86 34.62 19.54
N SER A 207 7.23 33.48 19.69
CA SER A 207 5.91 33.38 20.32
C SER A 207 5.82 32.12 21.19
N ASP A 208 5.40 32.31 22.43
CA ASP A 208 4.98 31.23 23.34
C ASP A 208 3.71 30.51 22.82
N MET A 209 3.28 30.80 21.59
CA MET A 209 2.06 30.28 21.02
C MET A 209 2.33 29.03 20.21
N PRO A 210 1.70 27.90 20.56
CA PRO A 210 1.71 26.70 19.71
C PRO A 210 1.23 27.03 18.30
N MET A 211 1.84 26.43 17.28
CA MET A 211 1.47 26.57 15.86
C MET A 211 -0.05 26.36 15.61
N THR A 212 -0.70 25.52 16.41
CA THR A 212 -2.17 25.32 16.43
C THR A 212 -2.95 26.59 16.68
N LYS A 213 -2.48 27.47 17.56
CA LYS A 213 -3.19 28.71 17.88
C LYS A 213 -3.13 29.65 16.68
N ILE A 214 -1.96 29.76 16.07
CA ILE A 214 -1.76 30.54 14.84
C ILE A 214 -2.66 30.02 13.73
N MET A 215 -2.71 28.70 13.48
CA MET A 215 -3.54 28.11 12.44
C MET A 215 -5.05 28.25 12.69
N ARG A 216 -5.50 28.33 13.95
CA ARG A 216 -6.91 28.58 14.29
C ARG A 216 -7.34 30.03 14.09
N GLU A 217 -6.41 30.96 14.16
CA GLU A 217 -6.65 32.37 13.96
C GLU A 217 -6.67 32.78 12.48
N PHE A 218 -6.15 31.95 11.59
CA PHE A 218 -6.29 32.19 10.15
C PHE A 218 -7.74 31.94 9.70
N PRO A 219 -8.36 32.92 9.04
CA PRO A 219 -9.70 32.74 8.50
C PRO A 219 -9.66 31.60 7.46
N ARG A 220 -10.46 30.56 7.70
CA ARG A 220 -10.63 29.50 6.71
C ARG A 220 -11.19 30.11 5.43
N PRO A 221 -10.64 29.78 4.24
CA PRO A 221 -11.32 30.14 3.00
C PRO A 221 -12.71 29.52 3.03
N ARG A 222 -13.72 30.33 2.75
CA ARG A 222 -15.12 29.92 2.66
C ARG A 222 -15.35 29.13 1.38
#